data_ca8b04e030bab8e27e896b1904d69c8c
#
_entry.id   ca8b04e030bab8e27e896b1904d69c8c
#
_cell.length_a   1.000
_cell.length_b   1.000
_cell.length_c   1.000
_cell.angle_alpha   90.00
_cell.angle_beta   90.00
_cell.angle_gamma   90.00
#
_symmetry.space_group_name_H-M   'P 1'
#
loop_
_entity.id
_entity.type
_entity.pdbx_description
1 polymer ?
#
loop_
_entity_poly.entity_id
_entity_poly.type
_entity_poly.pdbx_seq_one_letter_code
_entity_poly.pdbx_strand_id
1 'polypeptide(L)'
;MGAEGELLEGYFDHEGQVRSLLAGASSYNHRAGRLAGQRGAVMPDGATRNIGSYFVDFILKYRGFAFYTDFMGRTSSDPLFDTDRNAFIYDGCGLNLQASYLFGGKWEVALRNSTLYPDAAVRPLAGYRSWNQATLGLTRYIIGHSLKIQADISYNHRNEARTADYNRWEVRFQLELGL
;
A
#
# COMPACT_ATOMS: atom_id res chain seq x y z
N MET A 1 15.63 17.60 13.25
CA MET A 1 14.52 17.00 12.46
C MET A 1 14.94 17.12 11.02
N GLY A 2 15.22 15.98 10.38
CA GLY A 2 15.82 15.98 9.06
C GLY A 2 14.78 16.18 7.96
N ALA A 3 15.25 16.57 6.78
CA ALA A 3 14.45 16.82 5.57
C ALA A 3 13.53 15.65 5.15
N GLU A 4 13.74 14.45 5.67
CA GLU A 4 12.92 13.27 5.39
C GLU A 4 11.50 13.37 5.98
N GLY A 5 11.31 13.97 7.15
CA GLY A 5 9.98 14.16 7.74
C GLY A 5 9.11 15.12 6.94
N GLU A 6 9.70 16.12 6.31
CA GLU A 6 8.98 17.08 5.46
C GLU A 6 8.56 16.50 4.10
N LEU A 7 9.22 15.45 3.61
CA LEU A 7 8.88 14.81 2.34
C LEU A 7 7.67 13.87 2.46
N LEU A 8 7.48 13.26 3.63
CA LEU A 8 6.39 12.29 3.87
C LEU A 8 5.05 12.98 4.18
N GLU A 9 5.07 14.19 4.70
CA GLU A 9 3.86 14.94 5.03
C GLU A 9 3.45 15.82 3.84
N GLY A 10 2.24 15.66 3.32
CA GLY A 10 1.67 16.35 2.15
C GLY A 10 1.57 17.88 2.27
N TYR A 11 2.38 18.52 3.12
CA TYR A 11 2.13 19.82 3.65
C TYR A 11 3.22 20.87 3.33
N PHE A 12 2.78 22.09 3.00
CA PHE A 12 3.53 23.34 2.91
C PHE A 12 4.78 23.37 2.03
N ASP A 13 4.62 23.25 0.72
CA ASP A 13 5.60 23.81 -0.19
C ASP A 13 5.25 25.29 -0.47
N HIS A 14 5.68 26.18 0.39
CA HIS A 14 5.53 27.63 0.20
C HIS A 14 6.60 28.23 -0.73
N GLU A 15 7.68 27.51 -0.98
CA GLU A 15 8.85 28.02 -1.70
C GLU A 15 8.77 27.82 -3.22
N GLY A 16 7.79 27.04 -3.70
CA GLY A 16 7.62 26.79 -5.13
C GLY A 16 8.73 25.93 -5.74
N GLN A 17 9.48 25.21 -4.93
CA GLN A 17 10.50 24.24 -5.37
C GLN A 17 9.87 22.88 -5.63
N VAL A 18 10.32 22.21 -6.68
CA VAL A 18 9.98 20.80 -6.89
C VAL A 18 10.80 19.95 -5.92
N ARG A 19 10.13 19.13 -5.12
CA ARG A 19 10.76 18.14 -4.25
C ARG A 19 10.35 16.76 -4.72
N SER A 20 11.32 15.88 -4.95
CA SER A 20 11.06 14.50 -5.36
C SER A 20 12.02 13.53 -4.70
N LEU A 21 11.53 12.34 -4.41
CA LEU A 21 12.31 11.22 -3.91
C LEU A 21 11.92 9.96 -4.67
N LEU A 22 12.91 9.21 -5.12
CA LEU A 22 12.77 7.87 -5.64
C LEU A 22 13.58 6.93 -4.76
N ALA A 23 12.93 5.91 -4.23
CA ALA A 23 13.56 4.88 -3.43
C ALA A 23 13.24 3.50 -3.97
N GLY A 24 14.14 2.55 -3.75
CA GLY A 24 13.92 1.15 -4.11
C GLY A 24 14.60 0.24 -3.10
N ALA A 25 13.96 -0.87 -2.81
CA ALA A 25 14.50 -1.90 -1.93
C ALA A 25 14.17 -3.29 -2.47
N SER A 26 15.03 -4.25 -2.18
CA SER A 26 14.76 -5.64 -2.44
C SER A 26 15.23 -6.52 -1.28
N SER A 27 14.58 -7.64 -1.08
CA SER A 27 14.98 -8.65 -0.13
C SER A 27 14.92 -10.03 -0.77
N TYR A 28 15.89 -10.86 -0.45
CA TYR A 28 15.90 -12.25 -0.88
C TYR A 28 16.14 -13.17 0.31
N ASN A 29 15.16 -14.02 0.59
CA ASN A 29 15.25 -15.03 1.63
C ASN A 29 15.52 -16.39 1.00
N HIS A 30 16.78 -16.80 1.04
CA HIS A 30 17.19 -18.12 0.58
C HIS A 30 16.77 -19.19 1.60
N ARG A 31 16.07 -20.23 1.13
CA ARG A 31 15.57 -21.32 1.96
C ARG A 31 14.71 -20.81 3.14
N ALA A 32 13.74 -19.95 2.87
CA ALA A 32 12.74 -19.55 3.84
C ALA A 32 12.05 -20.79 4.42
N GLY A 33 11.77 -20.77 5.73
CA GLY A 33 11.21 -21.90 6.46
C GLY A 33 12.23 -22.86 7.07
N ARG A 34 13.54 -22.65 6.86
CA ARG A 34 14.61 -23.48 7.44
C ARG A 34 14.77 -23.35 8.96
N LEU A 35 14.33 -22.24 9.53
CA LEU A 35 14.44 -21.91 10.95
C LEU A 35 13.16 -21.26 11.43
N ALA A 36 12.72 -21.60 12.64
CA ALA A 36 11.64 -20.94 13.34
C ALA A 36 12.13 -19.70 14.14
N GLY A 37 11.20 -18.93 14.69
CA GLY A 37 11.45 -17.76 15.53
C GLY A 37 11.57 -16.46 14.74
N GLN A 38 12.51 -15.58 15.12
CA GLN A 38 12.66 -14.25 14.49
C GLN A 38 12.97 -14.28 12.98
N ARG A 39 13.37 -15.41 12.43
CA ARG A 39 13.70 -15.60 11.01
C ARG A 39 12.54 -16.20 10.20
N GLY A 40 11.36 -16.24 10.77
CA GLY A 40 10.15 -16.77 10.15
C GLY A 40 9.63 -18.06 10.79
N ALA A 41 8.62 -18.66 10.18
CA ALA A 41 8.03 -19.93 10.60
C ALA A 41 8.53 -21.06 9.70
N VAL A 42 8.59 -22.28 10.25
CA VAL A 42 8.78 -23.49 9.46
C VAL A 42 7.55 -23.67 8.57
N MET A 43 7.77 -24.02 7.31
CA MET A 43 6.66 -24.28 6.39
C MET A 43 5.88 -25.52 6.81
N PRO A 44 4.54 -25.55 6.65
CA PRO A 44 3.70 -26.68 7.06
C PRO A 44 4.09 -28.02 6.43
N ASP A 45 4.62 -28.01 5.23
CA ASP A 45 5.11 -29.20 4.52
C ASP A 45 6.56 -29.59 4.86
N GLY A 46 7.22 -28.82 5.75
CA GLY A 46 8.62 -29.03 6.14
C GLY A 46 9.65 -28.67 5.04
N ALA A 47 9.20 -28.23 3.87
CA ALA A 47 10.09 -27.81 2.79
C ALA A 47 10.60 -26.37 2.99
N THR A 48 11.56 -25.97 2.16
CA THR A 48 12.06 -24.58 2.14
C THR A 48 11.85 -23.96 0.78
N ARG A 49 11.60 -22.64 0.74
CA ARG A 49 11.41 -21.87 -0.50
C ARG A 49 12.35 -20.69 -0.56
N ASN A 50 12.67 -20.29 -1.77
CA ASN A 50 13.33 -19.02 -2.00
C ASN A 50 12.25 -17.97 -2.21
N ILE A 51 12.32 -16.86 -1.49
CA ILE A 51 11.34 -15.76 -1.56
C ILE A 51 12.10 -14.48 -1.91
N GLY A 52 11.74 -13.88 -3.04
CA GLY A 52 12.17 -12.55 -3.45
C GLY A 52 11.05 -11.53 -3.24
N SER A 53 11.38 -10.35 -2.71
CA SER A 53 10.47 -9.23 -2.63
C SER A 53 11.18 -7.96 -3.10
N TYR A 54 10.45 -7.07 -3.78
CA TYR A 54 10.97 -5.81 -4.28
C TYR A 54 9.94 -4.70 -4.09
N PHE A 55 10.45 -3.49 -3.87
CA PHE A 55 9.68 -2.30 -3.56
C PHE A 55 10.26 -1.12 -4.31
N VAL A 56 9.41 -0.27 -4.83
CA VAL A 56 9.81 1.00 -5.48
C VAL A 56 8.82 2.06 -5.04
N ASP A 57 9.32 3.16 -4.48
CA ASP A 57 8.54 4.29 -3.99
C ASP A 57 8.95 5.55 -4.73
N PHE A 58 7.98 6.38 -5.06
CA PHE A 58 8.21 7.69 -5.63
C PHE A 58 7.30 8.73 -5.00
N ILE A 59 7.88 9.87 -4.62
CA ILE A 59 7.17 11.04 -4.09
C ILE A 59 7.55 12.26 -4.92
N LEU A 60 6.55 13.06 -5.25
CA LEU A 60 6.70 14.37 -5.87
C LEU A 60 5.84 15.40 -5.15
N LYS A 61 6.40 16.58 -4.83
CA LYS A 61 5.66 17.70 -4.27
C LYS A 61 6.00 18.99 -5.00
N TYR A 62 4.96 19.77 -5.30
CA TYR A 62 5.11 21.08 -5.97
C TYR A 62 3.90 21.97 -5.74
N ARG A 63 4.06 23.12 -5.11
CA ARG A 63 3.05 24.18 -4.95
C ARG A 63 1.68 23.67 -4.50
N GLY A 64 1.66 22.90 -3.41
CA GLY A 64 0.43 22.32 -2.87
C GLY A 64 -0.02 21.02 -3.55
N PHE A 65 0.55 20.66 -4.69
CA PHE A 65 0.36 19.35 -5.29
C PHE A 65 1.31 18.33 -4.67
N ALA A 66 0.80 17.17 -4.33
CA ALA A 66 1.61 16.01 -3.95
C ALA A 66 1.17 14.78 -4.74
N PHE A 67 2.16 14.01 -5.18
CA PHE A 67 1.95 12.72 -5.81
C PHE A 67 2.82 11.69 -5.11
N TYR A 68 2.24 10.55 -4.80
CA TYR A 68 2.92 9.40 -4.21
C TYR A 68 2.53 8.14 -4.96
N THR A 69 3.50 7.28 -5.22
CA THR A 69 3.24 5.94 -5.71
C THR A 69 4.20 4.96 -5.06
N ASP A 70 3.71 3.80 -4.72
CA ASP A 70 4.51 2.65 -4.35
C ASP A 70 4.12 1.42 -5.17
N PHE A 71 5.12 0.66 -5.53
CA PHE A 71 4.98 -0.62 -6.20
C PHE A 71 5.72 -1.69 -5.40
N MET A 72 5.04 -2.78 -5.12
CA MET A 72 5.60 -3.92 -4.41
C MET A 72 5.34 -5.22 -5.16
N GLY A 73 6.28 -6.15 -5.09
CA GLY A 73 6.09 -7.48 -5.64
C GLY A 73 6.81 -8.54 -4.83
N ARG A 74 6.27 -9.74 -4.89
CA ARG A 74 6.85 -10.94 -4.29
C ARG A 74 6.73 -12.10 -5.25
N THR A 75 7.81 -12.88 -5.28
CA THR A 75 7.89 -14.15 -6.02
C THR A 75 8.52 -15.22 -5.14
N SER A 76 8.09 -16.45 -5.28
CA SER A 76 8.69 -17.60 -4.61
C SER A 76 8.98 -18.74 -5.58
N SER A 77 9.89 -19.65 -5.20
CA SER A 77 10.25 -20.80 -6.03
C SER A 77 9.10 -21.79 -6.18
N ASP A 78 8.23 -21.88 -5.17
CA ASP A 78 7.03 -22.71 -5.14
C ASP A 78 6.07 -22.09 -4.11
N PRO A 79 5.02 -21.37 -4.54
CA PRO A 79 4.14 -20.67 -3.63
C PRO A 79 3.14 -21.58 -2.92
N LEU A 80 2.87 -22.77 -3.44
CA LEU A 80 1.87 -23.70 -2.90
C LEU A 80 2.51 -24.76 -2.03
N PHE A 81 2.03 -24.95 -0.80
CA PHE A 81 2.54 -25.99 0.08
C PHE A 81 1.47 -26.83 0.76
N ASP A 82 0.22 -26.39 0.81
CA ASP A 82 -0.92 -27.20 1.27
C ASP A 82 -2.22 -26.62 0.71
N THR A 83 -2.68 -27.16 -0.40
CA THR A 83 -3.93 -26.71 -1.06
C THR A 83 -5.18 -27.05 -0.24
N ASP A 84 -5.14 -28.16 0.53
CA ASP A 84 -6.28 -28.61 1.32
C ASP A 84 -6.51 -27.70 2.54
N ARG A 85 -5.42 -27.19 3.11
CA ARG A 85 -5.44 -26.24 4.24
C ARG A 85 -5.37 -24.80 3.83
N ASN A 86 -5.43 -24.52 2.53
CA ASN A 86 -5.34 -23.16 1.98
C ASN A 86 -4.03 -22.45 2.38
N ALA A 87 -2.93 -23.22 2.49
CA ALA A 87 -1.64 -22.72 2.92
C ALA A 87 -0.73 -22.45 1.72
N PHE A 88 -0.33 -21.18 1.56
CA PHE A 88 0.46 -20.70 0.43
C PHE A 88 1.29 -19.47 0.81
N ILE A 89 2.32 -19.18 0.01
CA ILE A 89 3.01 -17.90 0.03
C ILE A 89 2.25 -16.98 -0.92
N TYR A 90 1.89 -15.79 -0.45
CA TYR A 90 1.22 -14.82 -1.29
C TYR A 90 2.23 -14.22 -2.27
N ASP A 91 2.29 -14.78 -3.46
CA ASP A 91 3.01 -14.24 -4.60
C ASP A 91 2.10 -13.32 -5.42
N GLY A 92 2.67 -12.26 -5.95
CA GLY A 92 1.94 -11.27 -6.72
C GLY A 92 2.53 -9.88 -6.61
N CYS A 93 1.77 -8.89 -7.02
CA CYS A 93 2.20 -7.49 -6.93
C CYS A 93 1.08 -6.58 -6.46
N GLY A 94 1.47 -5.42 -5.96
CA GLY A 94 0.59 -4.33 -5.55
C GLY A 94 1.10 -3.00 -6.09
N LEU A 95 0.16 -2.13 -6.44
CA LEU A 95 0.41 -0.75 -6.85
C LEU A 95 -0.50 0.17 -6.06
N ASN A 96 0.08 1.20 -5.47
CA ASN A 96 -0.66 2.30 -4.86
C ASN A 96 -0.29 3.60 -5.56
N LEU A 97 -1.30 4.38 -5.92
CA LEU A 97 -1.18 5.70 -6.53
C LEU A 97 -1.99 6.67 -5.69
N GLN A 98 -1.39 7.77 -5.29
CA GLN A 98 -2.07 8.84 -4.56
C GLN A 98 -1.67 10.19 -5.13
N ALA A 99 -2.66 11.05 -5.35
CA ALA A 99 -2.44 12.43 -5.68
C ALA A 99 -3.27 13.31 -4.75
N SER A 100 -2.73 14.44 -4.31
CA SER A 100 -3.46 15.39 -3.50
C SER A 100 -3.13 16.85 -3.90
N TYR A 101 -4.04 17.73 -3.56
CA TYR A 101 -3.88 19.17 -3.75
C TYR A 101 -4.39 19.95 -2.54
N LEU A 102 -3.49 20.76 -1.98
CA LEU A 102 -3.76 21.67 -0.89
C LEU A 102 -4.16 23.05 -1.44
N PHE A 103 -5.36 23.53 -1.11
CA PHE A 103 -5.86 24.84 -1.54
C PHE A 103 -6.23 25.71 -0.34
N GLY A 104 -6.01 27.01 -0.50
CA GLY A 104 -6.26 27.99 0.56
C GLY A 104 -5.48 27.73 1.86
N GLY A 105 -4.41 26.95 1.80
CA GLY A 105 -3.55 26.60 2.95
C GLY A 105 -4.23 25.82 4.08
N LYS A 106 -5.45 25.35 3.86
CA LYS A 106 -6.24 24.69 4.93
C LYS A 106 -7.07 23.50 4.47
N TRP A 107 -7.32 23.34 3.20
CA TRP A 107 -8.10 22.26 2.65
C TRP A 107 -7.27 21.43 1.70
N GLU A 108 -7.31 20.11 1.83
CA GLU A 108 -6.66 19.19 0.93
C GLU A 108 -7.68 18.18 0.41
N VAL A 109 -7.71 18.01 -0.90
CA VAL A 109 -8.41 16.90 -1.57
C VAL A 109 -7.37 15.89 -2.01
N ALA A 110 -7.63 14.61 -1.73
CA ALA A 110 -6.77 13.51 -2.10
C ALA A 110 -7.55 12.43 -2.85
N LEU A 111 -6.93 11.89 -3.89
CA LEU A 111 -7.37 10.72 -4.62
C LEU A 111 -6.34 9.61 -4.43
N ARG A 112 -6.78 8.42 -4.09
CA ARG A 112 -5.94 7.24 -3.96
C ARG A 112 -6.55 6.06 -4.72
N ASN A 113 -5.72 5.32 -5.41
CA ASN A 113 -6.07 4.02 -5.98
C ASN A 113 -5.03 2.99 -5.54
N SER A 114 -5.48 1.92 -4.92
CA SER A 114 -4.64 0.80 -4.48
C SER A 114 -5.14 -0.46 -5.14
N THR A 115 -4.24 -1.22 -5.76
CA THR A 115 -4.60 -2.46 -6.45
C THR A 115 -3.64 -3.59 -6.07
N LEU A 116 -4.19 -4.77 -5.83
CA LEU A 116 -3.45 -6.01 -5.58
C LEU A 116 -3.76 -7.02 -6.68
N TYR A 117 -2.72 -7.68 -7.17
CA TYR A 117 -2.78 -8.74 -8.18
C TYR A 117 -2.04 -9.97 -7.65
N PRO A 118 -2.76 -11.00 -7.15
CA PRO A 118 -2.14 -12.28 -6.85
C PRO A 118 -1.63 -12.94 -8.13
N ASP A 119 -0.51 -13.64 -8.03
CA ASP A 119 0.00 -14.47 -9.11
C ASP A 119 -1.01 -15.54 -9.53
N ALA A 120 -0.95 -15.97 -10.78
CA ALA A 120 -1.89 -16.94 -11.34
C ALA A 120 -1.93 -18.24 -10.53
N ALA A 121 -0.77 -18.69 -10.02
CA ALA A 121 -0.66 -19.91 -9.23
C ALA A 121 -1.42 -19.85 -7.90
N VAL A 122 -1.47 -18.67 -7.27
CA VAL A 122 -2.10 -18.50 -5.95
C VAL A 122 -3.54 -17.98 -6.00
N ARG A 123 -4.02 -17.50 -7.15
CA ARG A 123 -5.39 -16.99 -7.32
C ARG A 123 -6.49 -17.92 -6.80
N PRO A 124 -6.46 -19.24 -7.06
CA PRO A 124 -7.50 -20.13 -6.56
C PRO A 124 -7.60 -20.17 -5.04
N LEU A 125 -6.48 -20.00 -4.34
CA LEU A 125 -6.40 -20.00 -2.88
C LEU A 125 -6.59 -18.61 -2.28
N ALA A 126 -6.09 -17.57 -2.93
CA ALA A 126 -6.35 -16.18 -2.55
C ALA A 126 -7.83 -15.81 -2.68
N GLY A 127 -8.58 -16.51 -3.54
CA GLY A 127 -10.02 -16.32 -3.72
C GLY A 127 -10.38 -15.20 -4.69
N TYR A 128 -9.42 -14.41 -5.18
CA TYR A 128 -9.66 -13.29 -6.11
C TYR A 128 -8.57 -13.16 -7.16
N ARG A 129 -8.90 -12.51 -8.28
CA ARG A 129 -8.00 -12.20 -9.39
C ARG A 129 -7.34 -10.83 -9.25
N SER A 130 -8.09 -9.88 -8.72
CA SER A 130 -7.60 -8.54 -8.38
C SER A 130 -8.48 -7.93 -7.31
N TRP A 131 -7.88 -7.05 -6.51
CA TRP A 131 -8.59 -6.24 -5.53
C TRP A 131 -8.17 -4.78 -5.73
N ASN A 132 -9.14 -3.93 -6.05
CA ASN A 132 -8.95 -2.50 -6.26
C ASN A 132 -9.72 -1.70 -5.22
N GLN A 133 -9.11 -0.66 -4.70
CA GLN A 133 -9.74 0.34 -3.84
C GLN A 133 -9.48 1.73 -4.41
N ALA A 134 -10.54 2.44 -4.74
CA ALA A 134 -10.50 3.85 -5.09
C ALA A 134 -11.02 4.68 -3.91
N THR A 135 -10.29 5.71 -3.50
CA THR A 135 -10.60 6.54 -2.34
C THR A 135 -10.55 8.02 -2.73
N LEU A 136 -11.58 8.77 -2.34
CA LEU A 136 -11.60 10.23 -2.33
C LEU A 136 -11.57 10.71 -0.89
N GLY A 137 -10.59 11.55 -0.55
CA GLY A 137 -10.40 12.11 0.78
C GLY A 137 -10.48 13.63 0.78
N LEU A 138 -10.99 14.19 1.86
CA LEU A 138 -11.01 15.62 2.15
C LEU A 138 -10.44 15.84 3.55
N THR A 139 -9.44 16.69 3.66
CA THR A 139 -8.82 17.08 4.93
C THR A 139 -8.98 18.56 5.17
N ARG A 140 -9.35 18.94 6.39
CA ARG A 140 -9.37 20.31 6.89
C ARG A 140 -8.31 20.47 7.96
N TYR A 141 -7.29 21.27 7.69
CA TYR A 141 -6.27 21.68 8.66
C TYR A 141 -6.79 22.85 9.48
N ILE A 142 -6.86 22.71 10.81
CA ILE A 142 -7.34 23.73 11.76
C ILE A 142 -6.14 24.44 12.37
N ILE A 143 -5.18 23.67 12.91
CA ILE A 143 -3.92 24.18 13.47
C ILE A 143 -2.77 23.35 12.84
N GLY A 144 -2.43 23.66 11.58
CA GLY A 144 -1.41 22.89 10.86
C GLY A 144 -1.65 21.40 10.96
N HIS A 145 -0.61 20.63 11.25
CA HIS A 145 -0.72 19.18 11.49
C HIS A 145 -1.22 18.82 12.89
N SER A 146 -1.16 19.75 13.85
CA SER A 146 -1.53 19.47 15.25
C SER A 146 -3.02 19.25 15.45
N LEU A 147 -3.87 19.83 14.58
CA LEU A 147 -5.31 19.59 14.62
C LEU A 147 -5.87 19.55 13.21
N LYS A 148 -6.37 18.41 12.81
CA LYS A 148 -7.04 18.24 11.50
C LYS A 148 -8.26 17.31 11.59
N ILE A 149 -9.20 17.55 10.69
CA ILE A 149 -10.38 16.72 10.48
C ILE A 149 -10.28 16.13 9.08
N GLN A 150 -10.52 14.85 8.96
CA GLN A 150 -10.46 14.11 7.69
C GLN A 150 -11.76 13.34 7.47
N ALA A 151 -12.19 13.28 6.23
CA ALA A 151 -13.26 12.42 5.79
C ALA A 151 -12.85 11.77 4.48
N ASP A 152 -13.15 10.50 4.33
CA ASP A 152 -12.93 9.79 3.07
C ASP A 152 -14.10 8.88 2.71
N ILE A 153 -14.26 8.65 1.41
CA ILE A 153 -15.15 7.66 0.84
C ILE A 153 -14.33 6.75 -0.06
N SER A 154 -14.44 5.46 0.16
CA SER A 154 -13.73 4.43 -0.58
C SER A 154 -14.71 3.48 -1.27
N TYR A 155 -14.39 3.14 -2.51
CA TYR A 155 -15.05 2.08 -3.26
C TYR A 155 -14.09 0.91 -3.41
N ASN A 156 -14.46 -0.24 -2.88
CA ASN A 156 -13.73 -1.49 -2.98
C ASN A 156 -14.38 -2.36 -4.05
N HIS A 157 -13.58 -2.78 -5.02
CA HIS A 157 -13.95 -3.75 -6.04
C HIS A 157 -12.99 -4.93 -6.01
N ARG A 158 -13.52 -6.12 -5.77
CA ARG A 158 -12.74 -7.35 -5.77
C ARG A 158 -13.28 -8.29 -6.84
N ASN A 159 -12.46 -8.55 -7.85
CA ASN A 159 -12.77 -9.50 -8.90
C ASN A 159 -12.53 -10.91 -8.36
N GLU A 160 -13.60 -11.61 -8.05
CA GLU A 160 -13.55 -12.92 -7.43
C GLU A 160 -13.13 -14.00 -8.43
N ALA A 161 -12.41 -15.01 -7.93
CA ALA A 161 -11.93 -16.10 -8.79
C ALA A 161 -13.04 -17.13 -9.10
N ARG A 162 -14.02 -17.29 -8.21
CA ARG A 162 -15.01 -18.38 -8.26
C ARG A 162 -16.46 -17.95 -8.06
N THR A 163 -16.69 -16.72 -7.58
CA THR A 163 -18.04 -16.20 -7.26
C THR A 163 -18.29 -14.88 -7.99
N ALA A 164 -19.45 -14.26 -7.75
CA ALA A 164 -19.73 -12.92 -8.24
C ALA A 164 -18.80 -11.90 -7.60
N ASP A 165 -18.43 -10.86 -8.35
CA ASP A 165 -17.56 -9.80 -7.89
C ASP A 165 -18.12 -9.12 -6.63
N TYR A 166 -17.24 -8.80 -5.71
CA TYR A 166 -17.57 -8.12 -4.47
C TYR A 166 -17.36 -6.61 -4.61
N ASN A 167 -18.38 -5.85 -4.26
CA ASN A 167 -18.35 -4.40 -4.30
C ASN A 167 -18.80 -3.83 -2.94
N ARG A 168 -18.06 -2.86 -2.41
CA ARG A 168 -18.38 -2.25 -1.13
C ARG A 168 -17.97 -0.79 -1.08
N TRP A 169 -18.87 0.04 -0.55
CA TRP A 169 -18.56 1.42 -0.16
C TRP A 169 -18.22 1.50 1.32
N GLU A 170 -17.24 2.34 1.64
CA GLU A 170 -16.82 2.65 3.00
C GLU A 170 -16.71 4.16 3.16
N VAL A 171 -17.18 4.68 4.29
CA VAL A 171 -17.03 6.09 4.66
C VAL A 171 -16.30 6.13 5.99
N ARG A 172 -15.30 6.99 6.10
CA ARG A 172 -14.50 7.17 7.31
C ARG A 172 -14.44 8.64 7.69
N PHE A 173 -14.52 8.90 8.99
CA PHE A 173 -14.27 10.20 9.60
C PHE A 173 -13.17 10.04 10.65
N GLN A 174 -12.23 10.99 10.68
CA GLN A 174 -11.12 10.98 11.60
C GLN A 174 -10.86 12.40 12.11
N LEU A 175 -10.65 12.52 13.42
CA LEU A 175 -10.10 13.68 14.09
C LEU A 175 -8.69 13.32 14.56
N GLU A 176 -7.71 14.11 14.19
CA GLU A 176 -6.33 13.92 14.62
C GLU A 176 -5.88 15.12 15.45
N LEU A 177 -5.35 14.80 16.65
CA LEU A 177 -4.75 15.73 17.61
C LEU A 177 -3.29 15.34 17.80
N GLY A 178 -2.36 16.20 17.37
CA GLY A 178 -0.92 16.09 17.67
C GLY A 178 -0.58 16.99 18.86
N LEU A 179 0.02 16.41 19.90
CA LEU A 179 0.49 17.11 21.09
C LEU A 179 1.99 17.39 21.00
#